data_e6fb7432c191c98d303de08bb134beb7
#
_entry.id   e6fb7432c191c98d303de08bb134beb7
#
_cell.length_a   1.000
_cell.length_b   1.000
_cell.length_c   1.000
_cell.angle_alpha   90.00
_cell.angle_beta   90.00
_cell.angle_gamma   90.00
#
_symmetry.space_group_name_H-M   'P 1'
#
loop_
_entity.id
_entity.type
_entity.pdbx_description
1 polymer ?
#
loop_
_entity_poly.entity_id
_entity_poly.type
_entity_poly.pdbx_seq_one_letter_code
_entity_poly.pdbx_strand_id
1 'polypeptide(L)'
;MPWPSWPFWRTLSSQQDNDTALPAPLSKAKGTWSGSLNARDRTQYTSAQTITFAVLTSATTLALYSLYKSYLRRIPGADYLKPSFFRRRSLFGYVTSVGDGDNFRLFHTPGGRLTGWGWLRAIGQKNKNGKRRIGGTEGTLHVRIAGIDAPELAHFGRPEQPHSREALEWLRSFILQKRVRVYPYRRDQYDRVVCTVVRRRFGFWKQDVGMEMLKRGLATVYEAKYGSEFGNSEEAYREAEAKAKAKKVGMWQAPGLVSKMLGKTNKPLESPREYKTRMAKAESNDSSDQKGKTKS
;
A
#
# COMPACT_ATOMS: atom_id res chain seq x y z
N MET A 1 1.22 -57.68 -0.69
CA MET A 1 0.52 -57.89 -1.96
C MET A 1 1.44 -57.45 -3.07
N PRO A 2 1.87 -58.35 -3.96
CA PRO A 2 2.85 -58.07 -4.99
C PRO A 2 2.20 -57.55 -6.27
N TRP A 3 2.98 -56.80 -7.02
CA TRP A 3 2.62 -56.17 -8.30
C TRP A 3 2.48 -57.24 -9.42
N PRO A 4 1.59 -57.10 -10.39
CA PRO A 4 1.47 -58.03 -11.49
C PRO A 4 2.48 -57.71 -12.60
N SER A 5 3.20 -58.74 -12.99
CA SER A 5 4.09 -58.81 -14.12
C SER A 5 3.31 -58.92 -15.45
N TRP A 6 3.73 -58.19 -16.44
CA TRP A 6 3.20 -58.33 -17.82
C TRP A 6 4.20 -59.17 -18.64
N PRO A 7 3.75 -60.21 -19.30
CA PRO A 7 4.55 -60.91 -20.32
C PRO A 7 3.96 -60.65 -21.70
N PHE A 8 4.80 -60.34 -22.68
CA PHE A 8 4.57 -60.79 -24.05
C PHE A 8 5.76 -60.43 -24.92
N TRP A 9 6.72 -61.42 -24.99
CA TRP A 9 7.55 -61.56 -26.15
C TRP A 9 7.06 -62.85 -26.86
N ARG A 10 6.58 -62.67 -28.08
CA ARG A 10 6.43 -63.82 -28.98
C ARG A 10 7.09 -63.51 -30.33
N THR A 11 8.20 -64.20 -30.57
CA THR A 11 8.88 -64.40 -31.84
C THR A 11 7.95 -64.96 -32.88
N LEU A 12 7.98 -64.45 -34.10
CA LEU A 12 7.61 -65.15 -35.30
C LEU A 12 8.69 -64.92 -36.35
N SER A 13 9.21 -66.05 -36.80
CA SER A 13 10.27 -66.28 -37.78
C SER A 13 9.78 -66.04 -39.21
N SER A 14 10.71 -65.59 -40.05
CA SER A 14 10.97 -65.91 -41.47
C SER A 14 9.78 -66.03 -42.43
N GLN A 15 9.73 -65.15 -43.38
CA GLN A 15 9.48 -65.52 -44.77
C GLN A 15 10.23 -64.55 -45.70
N GLN A 16 11.09 -65.20 -46.55
CA GLN A 16 11.84 -64.65 -47.65
C GLN A 16 10.87 -64.46 -48.85
N ASP A 17 10.98 -63.37 -49.60
CA ASP A 17 11.28 -63.38 -51.05
C ASP A 17 10.71 -62.08 -51.74
N ASN A 18 11.57 -61.65 -52.61
CA ASN A 18 11.38 -60.98 -53.92
C ASN A 18 11.31 -59.50 -54.02
N ASP A 19 12.42 -58.98 -54.46
CA ASP A 19 12.66 -58.01 -55.54
C ASP A 19 11.55 -57.00 -55.83
N THR A 20 11.73 -55.77 -55.29
CA THR A 20 11.35 -54.60 -56.02
C THR A 20 12.31 -53.45 -55.64
N ALA A 21 12.80 -52.74 -56.69
CA ALA A 21 13.82 -51.72 -56.65
C ALA A 21 13.61 -50.73 -55.52
N LEU A 22 14.65 -50.54 -54.71
CA LEU A 22 14.70 -49.48 -53.66
C LEU A 22 14.65 -48.11 -54.29
N PRO A 23 13.73 -47.24 -53.88
CA PRO A 23 13.88 -45.83 -54.18
C PRO A 23 15.11 -45.29 -53.45
N ALA A 24 15.86 -44.44 -54.16
CA ALA A 24 17.08 -43.82 -53.68
C ALA A 24 16.89 -43.23 -52.25
N PRO A 25 17.88 -43.35 -51.33
CA PRO A 25 17.77 -42.80 -50.01
C PRO A 25 17.55 -41.30 -50.08
N LEU A 26 16.39 -40.84 -49.56
CA LEU A 26 16.18 -39.45 -49.24
C LEU A 26 17.36 -38.97 -48.41
N SER A 27 18.20 -38.15 -49.02
CA SER A 27 19.28 -37.47 -48.33
C SER A 27 18.68 -36.79 -47.11
N LYS A 28 18.95 -37.33 -45.92
CA LYS A 28 18.68 -36.63 -44.65
C LYS A 28 19.37 -35.29 -44.74
N ALA A 29 18.62 -34.25 -45.07
CA ALA A 29 19.02 -32.88 -44.84
C ALA A 29 19.34 -32.78 -43.37
N LYS A 30 20.61 -32.97 -43.02
CA LYS A 30 21.15 -32.56 -41.72
C LYS A 30 21.03 -31.03 -41.67
N GLY A 31 19.86 -30.57 -41.26
CA GLY A 31 19.68 -29.18 -40.80
C GLY A 31 20.53 -29.01 -39.55
N THR A 32 21.80 -28.76 -39.76
CA THR A 32 22.70 -28.37 -38.67
C THR A 32 22.16 -27.05 -38.11
N TRP A 33 21.83 -27.03 -36.84
CA TRP A 33 21.45 -25.81 -36.09
C TRP A 33 22.44 -24.65 -36.32
N SER A 34 23.70 -24.95 -36.67
CA SER A 34 24.73 -23.98 -37.05
C SER A 34 24.44 -23.25 -38.35
N GLY A 35 23.62 -23.80 -39.28
CA GLY A 35 23.27 -23.15 -40.53
C GLY A 35 22.24 -22.03 -40.33
N SER A 36 21.35 -22.15 -39.37
CA SER A 36 20.32 -21.14 -39.06
C SER A 36 20.84 -19.94 -38.28
N LEU A 37 22.03 -20.08 -37.69
CA LEU A 37 22.67 -18.98 -36.92
C LEU A 37 23.81 -18.30 -37.68
N ASN A 38 23.92 -18.52 -39.02
CA ASN A 38 24.98 -17.91 -39.80
C ASN A 38 24.69 -16.40 -39.97
N ALA A 39 25.26 -15.59 -39.06
CA ALA A 39 25.14 -14.12 -39.06
C ALA A 39 25.66 -13.43 -40.33
N ARG A 40 26.18 -14.19 -41.29
CA ARG A 40 26.71 -13.72 -42.56
C ARG A 40 25.63 -13.54 -43.64
N ASP A 41 24.49 -14.18 -43.50
CA ASP A 41 23.44 -14.08 -44.53
C ASP A 41 22.54 -12.87 -44.23
N ARG A 42 22.99 -11.69 -44.69
CA ARG A 42 22.30 -10.42 -44.48
C ARG A 42 20.89 -10.41 -45.08
N THR A 43 20.62 -11.25 -46.05
CA THR A 43 19.34 -11.28 -46.77
C THR A 43 18.20 -11.79 -45.86
N GLN A 44 18.48 -12.65 -44.87
CA GLN A 44 17.50 -13.10 -43.89
C GLN A 44 17.08 -12.00 -42.92
N TYR A 45 17.98 -11.08 -42.59
CA TYR A 45 17.70 -9.97 -41.67
C TYR A 45 17.04 -8.76 -42.34
N THR A 46 17.11 -8.68 -43.65
CA THR A 46 16.54 -7.56 -44.44
C THR A 46 15.21 -7.89 -45.07
N SER A 47 14.69 -9.10 -44.89
CA SER A 47 13.34 -9.42 -45.37
C SER A 47 12.30 -8.53 -44.70
N ALA A 48 11.30 -8.07 -45.46
CA ALA A 48 10.24 -7.21 -44.93
C ALA A 48 9.53 -7.85 -43.69
N GLN A 49 9.42 -9.15 -43.68
CA GLN A 49 8.81 -9.89 -42.56
C GLN A 49 9.68 -9.82 -41.29
N THR A 50 11.00 -10.05 -41.35
CA THR A 50 11.88 -9.94 -40.18
C THR A 50 11.95 -8.51 -39.64
N ILE A 51 11.95 -7.52 -40.49
CA ILE A 51 11.91 -6.11 -40.09
C ILE A 51 10.60 -5.80 -39.37
N THR A 52 9.46 -6.23 -39.92
CA THR A 52 8.16 -6.01 -39.26
C THR A 52 8.08 -6.70 -37.90
N PHE A 53 8.53 -7.96 -37.78
CA PHE A 53 8.59 -8.64 -36.49
C PHE A 53 9.52 -7.94 -35.49
N ALA A 54 10.70 -7.49 -35.93
CA ALA A 54 11.63 -6.76 -35.08
C ALA A 54 11.05 -5.44 -34.57
N VAL A 55 10.36 -4.69 -35.43
CA VAL A 55 9.67 -3.45 -35.05
C VAL A 55 8.53 -3.71 -34.06
N LEU A 56 7.68 -4.73 -34.34
CA LEU A 56 6.57 -5.09 -33.46
C LEU A 56 7.06 -5.55 -32.08
N THR A 57 8.08 -6.41 -32.04
CA THR A 57 8.64 -6.89 -30.75
C THR A 57 9.28 -5.77 -29.97
N SER A 58 10.02 -4.88 -30.63
CA SER A 58 10.61 -3.70 -30.00
C SER A 58 9.55 -2.76 -29.46
N ALA A 59 8.53 -2.43 -30.25
CA ALA A 59 7.42 -1.59 -29.84
C ALA A 59 6.65 -2.20 -28.64
N THR A 60 6.36 -3.50 -28.69
CA THR A 60 5.70 -4.22 -27.61
C THR A 60 6.55 -4.20 -26.33
N THR A 61 7.84 -4.47 -26.44
CA THR A 61 8.77 -4.44 -25.31
C THR A 61 8.84 -3.04 -24.67
N LEU A 62 8.94 -1.99 -25.49
CA LEU A 62 8.93 -0.61 -24.99
C LEU A 62 7.61 -0.24 -24.33
N ALA A 63 6.48 -0.67 -24.91
CA ALA A 63 5.15 -0.46 -24.32
C ALA A 63 5.02 -1.18 -22.96
N LEU A 64 5.42 -2.44 -22.87
CA LEU A 64 5.41 -3.22 -21.63
C LEU A 64 6.36 -2.61 -20.58
N TYR A 65 7.54 -2.17 -20.97
CA TYR A 65 8.47 -1.49 -20.07
C TYR A 65 7.89 -0.16 -19.56
N SER A 66 7.27 0.63 -20.43
CA SER A 66 6.59 1.87 -20.05
C SER A 66 5.44 1.60 -19.06
N LEU A 67 4.63 0.58 -19.33
CA LEU A 67 3.56 0.14 -18.46
C LEU A 67 4.09 -0.30 -17.08
N TYR A 68 5.13 -1.13 -17.06
CA TYR A 68 5.81 -1.55 -15.84
C TYR A 68 6.32 -0.35 -15.04
N LYS A 69 7.07 0.55 -15.69
CA LYS A 69 7.64 1.75 -15.05
C LYS A 69 6.56 2.67 -14.50
N SER A 70 5.43 2.78 -15.20
CA SER A 70 4.33 3.69 -14.83
C SER A 70 3.43 3.13 -13.73
N TYR A 71 3.13 1.82 -13.74
CA TYR A 71 2.07 1.24 -12.89
C TYR A 71 2.55 0.16 -11.93
N LEU A 72 3.60 -0.59 -12.27
CA LEU A 72 4.03 -1.75 -11.52
C LEU A 72 5.33 -1.53 -10.74
N ARG A 73 5.99 -0.39 -10.92
CA ARG A 73 7.18 -0.03 -10.13
C ARG A 73 6.77 0.30 -8.71
N ARG A 74 7.43 -0.33 -7.73
CA ARG A 74 7.22 -0.06 -6.31
C ARG A 74 7.71 1.35 -5.94
N ILE A 75 6.94 2.02 -5.09
CA ILE A 75 7.27 3.31 -4.49
C ILE A 75 7.67 3.04 -3.03
N PRO A 76 8.94 3.18 -2.67
CA PRO A 76 9.42 2.83 -1.33
C PRO A 76 9.27 3.94 -0.28
N GLY A 77 9.03 5.19 -0.70
CA GLY A 77 8.92 6.33 0.22
C GLY A 77 8.24 7.52 -0.43
N ALA A 78 7.98 8.56 0.35
CA ALA A 78 7.31 9.77 -0.12
C ALA A 78 8.15 10.54 -1.17
N ASP A 79 9.49 10.49 -1.08
CA ASP A 79 10.40 11.12 -2.02
C ASP A 79 10.28 10.56 -3.45
N TYR A 80 9.84 9.32 -3.58
CA TYR A 80 9.66 8.66 -4.86
C TYR A 80 8.30 8.95 -5.51
N LEU A 81 7.42 9.72 -4.84
CA LEU A 81 6.15 10.16 -5.39
C LEU A 81 6.37 11.35 -6.31
N LYS A 82 6.10 11.14 -7.60
CA LYS A 82 6.11 12.23 -8.57
C LYS A 82 4.92 13.16 -8.37
N PRO A 83 5.03 14.47 -8.65
CA PRO A 83 3.91 15.40 -8.56
C PRO A 83 2.66 14.95 -9.34
N SER A 84 2.86 14.24 -10.46
CA SER A 84 1.77 13.69 -11.27
C SER A 84 0.96 12.57 -10.59
N PHE A 85 1.41 12.05 -9.45
CA PHE A 85 0.65 11.03 -8.70
C PHE A 85 -0.43 11.66 -7.82
N PHE A 86 -0.17 12.87 -7.32
CA PHE A 86 -1.11 13.55 -6.43
C PHE A 86 -2.42 13.87 -7.15
N ARG A 87 -3.55 13.57 -6.50
CA ARG A 87 -4.93 13.76 -6.98
C ARG A 87 -5.30 12.96 -8.24
N ARG A 88 -4.37 12.24 -8.86
CA ARG A 88 -4.59 11.52 -10.12
C ARG A 88 -4.50 10.01 -10.00
N ARG A 89 -3.69 9.49 -9.08
CA ARG A 89 -3.44 8.05 -8.95
C ARG A 89 -3.70 7.58 -7.54
N SER A 90 -4.19 6.34 -7.43
CA SER A 90 -4.27 5.65 -6.15
C SER A 90 -3.14 4.65 -6.01
N LEU A 91 -2.67 4.45 -4.79
CA LEU A 91 -1.65 3.47 -4.45
C LEU A 91 -2.30 2.33 -3.67
N PHE A 92 -1.96 1.10 -4.05
CA PHE A 92 -2.43 -0.08 -3.34
C PHE A 92 -1.30 -0.65 -2.51
N GLY A 93 -1.53 -0.88 -1.22
CA GLY A 93 -0.47 -1.30 -0.33
C GLY A 93 -0.96 -2.12 0.86
N TYR A 94 0.01 -2.60 1.61
CA TYR A 94 -0.16 -3.37 2.82
C TYR A 94 0.24 -2.52 4.02
N VAL A 95 -0.61 -2.42 5.03
CA VAL A 95 -0.33 -1.64 6.24
C VAL A 95 0.60 -2.43 7.14
N THR A 96 1.79 -1.88 7.39
CA THR A 96 2.85 -2.55 8.17
C THR A 96 2.87 -2.15 9.62
N SER A 97 2.54 -0.89 9.91
CA SER A 97 2.44 -0.37 11.29
C SER A 97 1.47 0.80 11.35
N VAL A 98 0.88 0.99 12.52
CA VAL A 98 0.03 2.14 12.85
C VAL A 98 0.70 2.86 14.01
N GLY A 99 1.09 4.11 13.77
CA GLY A 99 1.84 4.91 14.73
C GLY A 99 0.94 5.65 15.71
N ASP A 100 -0.12 6.25 15.19
CA ASP A 100 -1.03 7.11 15.93
C ASP A 100 -2.46 6.96 15.39
N GLY A 101 -3.43 7.67 15.99
CA GLY A 101 -4.83 7.60 15.59
C GLY A 101 -5.13 8.08 14.17
N ASP A 102 -4.25 8.88 13.56
CA ASP A 102 -4.44 9.44 12.21
C ASP A 102 -3.33 9.07 11.22
N ASN A 103 -2.33 8.26 11.62
CA ASN A 103 -1.21 7.96 10.75
C ASN A 103 -0.76 6.49 10.82
N PHE A 104 -0.21 6.02 9.69
CA PHE A 104 0.28 4.64 9.55
C PHE A 104 1.35 4.52 8.46
N ARG A 105 2.00 3.37 8.42
CA ARG A 105 2.99 3.06 7.38
C ARG A 105 2.44 2.05 6.39
N LEU A 106 2.61 2.40 5.11
CA LEU A 106 2.12 1.63 3.97
C LEU A 106 3.27 1.07 3.15
N PHE A 107 3.32 -0.24 3.00
CA PHE A 107 4.19 -0.91 2.05
C PHE A 107 3.48 -1.00 0.69
N HIS A 108 3.94 -0.21 -0.29
CA HIS A 108 3.32 -0.16 -1.62
C HIS A 108 3.47 -1.50 -2.36
N THR A 109 2.35 -2.07 -2.79
CA THR A 109 2.26 -3.35 -3.51
C THR A 109 1.51 -3.16 -4.83
N PRO A 110 2.15 -2.57 -5.85
CA PRO A 110 1.49 -2.29 -7.12
C PRO A 110 0.96 -3.57 -7.76
N GLY A 111 -0.29 -3.55 -8.25
CA GLY A 111 -0.97 -4.73 -8.79
C GLY A 111 -1.41 -5.76 -7.75
N GLY A 112 -1.00 -5.61 -6.49
CA GLY A 112 -1.44 -6.45 -5.39
C GLY A 112 -1.07 -7.93 -5.56
N ARG A 113 -2.01 -8.84 -5.25
CA ARG A 113 -1.79 -10.28 -5.38
C ARG A 113 -1.57 -10.74 -6.82
N LEU A 114 -2.17 -10.06 -7.79
CA LEU A 114 -2.01 -10.42 -9.22
C LEU A 114 -0.56 -10.29 -9.70
N THR A 115 0.20 -9.38 -9.13
CA THR A 115 1.64 -9.22 -9.43
C THR A 115 2.55 -9.96 -8.46
N GLY A 116 2.00 -10.90 -7.69
CA GLY A 116 2.76 -11.80 -6.84
C GLY A 116 3.01 -11.30 -5.42
N TRP A 117 2.51 -10.12 -5.01
CA TRP A 117 2.75 -9.61 -3.67
C TRP A 117 2.03 -10.41 -2.58
N GLY A 118 2.82 -11.00 -1.69
CA GLY A 118 2.37 -11.78 -0.55
C GLY A 118 2.41 -13.29 -0.73
N TRP A 119 2.68 -13.79 -1.95
CA TRP A 119 2.89 -15.21 -2.22
C TRP A 119 4.18 -15.49 -3.00
N LEU A 120 4.50 -14.70 -4.05
CA LEU A 120 5.76 -14.78 -4.79
C LEU A 120 6.76 -13.72 -4.33
N ARG A 121 6.27 -12.49 -4.11
CA ARG A 121 7.04 -11.34 -3.64
C ARG A 121 6.66 -11.07 -2.20
N ALA A 122 7.60 -11.23 -1.29
CA ALA A 122 7.30 -11.01 0.10
C ALA A 122 7.13 -9.52 0.44
N ILE A 123 6.23 -9.28 1.38
CA ILE A 123 5.96 -7.98 1.98
C ILE A 123 6.97 -7.75 3.11
N GLY A 124 7.48 -6.51 3.24
CA GLY A 124 8.48 -6.14 4.24
C GLY A 124 9.89 -6.07 3.67
N GLN A 125 10.80 -5.50 4.44
CA GLN A 125 12.23 -5.38 4.09
C GLN A 125 13.08 -6.42 4.81
N LYS A 126 14.16 -6.82 4.17
CA LYS A 126 15.23 -7.59 4.81
C LYS A 126 16.10 -6.61 5.61
N ASN A 127 16.31 -6.89 6.88
CA ASN A 127 17.31 -6.18 7.68
C ASN A 127 18.73 -6.66 7.29
N LYS A 128 19.77 -6.02 7.87
CA LYS A 128 21.17 -6.38 7.64
C LYS A 128 21.47 -7.86 7.92
N ASN A 129 20.68 -8.50 8.77
CA ASN A 129 20.83 -9.92 9.15
C ASN A 129 19.97 -10.87 8.29
N GLY A 130 19.47 -10.43 7.14
CA GLY A 130 18.66 -11.24 6.23
C GLY A 130 17.24 -11.54 6.71
N LYS A 131 16.87 -11.23 7.97
CA LYS A 131 15.51 -11.40 8.51
C LYS A 131 14.58 -10.34 7.95
N ARG A 132 13.41 -10.75 7.51
CA ARG A 132 12.37 -9.81 7.07
C ARG A 132 11.64 -9.20 8.26
N ARG A 133 11.60 -7.88 8.29
CA ARG A 133 10.75 -7.12 9.23
C ARG A 133 9.57 -6.52 8.47
N ILE A 134 8.38 -6.80 8.99
CA ILE A 134 7.15 -6.09 8.61
C ILE A 134 7.00 -5.02 9.68
N GLY A 135 7.08 -3.73 9.32
CA GLY A 135 6.89 -2.63 10.29
C GLY A 135 8.07 -1.68 10.47
N GLY A 136 9.12 -1.79 9.64
CA GLY A 136 10.20 -0.79 9.61
C GLY A 136 9.77 0.52 8.93
N THR A 137 10.51 1.60 9.21
CA THR A 137 10.34 2.90 8.54
C THR A 137 10.81 2.87 7.10
N GLU A 138 11.88 2.11 6.85
CA GLU A 138 12.50 2.00 5.52
C GLU A 138 11.60 1.29 4.52
N GLY A 139 11.52 1.85 3.32
CA GLY A 139 10.76 1.30 2.21
C GLY A 139 9.24 1.27 2.41
N THR A 140 8.72 2.12 3.30
CA THR A 140 7.30 2.33 3.53
C THR A 140 6.93 3.79 3.38
N LEU A 141 5.74 4.07 2.86
CA LEU A 141 5.19 5.42 2.85
C LEU A 141 4.59 5.73 4.24
N HIS A 142 4.91 6.88 4.77
CA HIS A 142 4.22 7.42 5.93
C HIS A 142 2.96 8.12 5.45
N VAL A 143 1.81 7.59 5.82
CA VAL A 143 0.50 8.07 5.38
C VAL A 143 -0.21 8.74 6.54
N ARG A 144 -0.72 9.96 6.32
CA ARG A 144 -1.67 10.64 7.19
C ARG A 144 -3.06 10.57 6.57
N ILE A 145 -4.06 10.21 7.35
CA ILE A 145 -5.44 10.16 6.89
C ILE A 145 -5.94 11.59 6.67
N ALA A 146 -6.48 11.84 5.47
CA ALA A 146 -6.98 13.15 5.08
C ALA A 146 -8.31 13.46 5.75
N GLY A 147 -8.56 14.75 6.01
CA GLY A 147 -9.85 15.27 6.48
C GLY A 147 -10.21 14.97 7.92
N ILE A 148 -9.37 14.28 8.67
CA ILE A 148 -9.60 13.97 10.08
C ILE A 148 -8.43 14.40 10.97
N ASP A 149 -8.73 14.59 12.26
CA ASP A 149 -7.77 14.80 13.32
C ASP A 149 -8.15 13.91 14.52
N ALA A 150 -7.27 12.97 14.85
CA ALA A 150 -7.49 12.05 15.96
C ALA A 150 -6.85 12.57 17.25
N PRO A 151 -7.34 12.17 18.44
CA PRO A 151 -6.70 12.48 19.72
C PRO A 151 -5.26 11.99 19.75
N GLU A 152 -4.34 12.84 20.22
CA GLU A 152 -2.91 12.56 20.26
C GLU A 152 -2.53 11.69 21.47
N LEU A 153 -1.64 10.73 21.23
CA LEU A 153 -0.95 10.00 22.29
C LEU A 153 0.04 10.91 23.04
N ALA A 154 0.50 10.45 24.19
CA ALA A 154 1.58 11.12 24.91
C ALA A 154 2.84 11.21 24.02
N HIS A 155 3.33 12.42 23.80
CA HIS A 155 4.44 12.67 22.89
C HIS A 155 5.25 13.88 23.37
N PHE A 156 6.59 13.75 23.43
CA PHE A 156 7.53 14.83 23.82
C PHE A 156 7.12 15.60 25.09
N GLY A 157 6.77 14.90 26.17
CA GLY A 157 6.37 15.54 27.44
C GLY A 157 4.95 16.06 27.48
N ARG A 158 4.21 16.02 26.37
CA ARG A 158 2.79 16.36 26.35
C ARG A 158 1.95 15.18 26.88
N PRO A 159 0.98 15.42 27.75
CA PRO A 159 0.12 14.38 28.27
C PRO A 159 -0.75 13.76 27.15
N GLU A 160 -1.17 12.55 27.35
CA GLU A 160 -2.08 11.83 26.46
C GLU A 160 -3.48 12.49 26.47
N GLN A 161 -4.09 12.63 25.29
CA GLN A 161 -5.49 13.05 25.19
C GLN A 161 -6.45 11.90 25.55
N PRO A 162 -7.61 12.20 26.14
CA PRO A 162 -8.66 11.23 26.29
C PRO A 162 -9.03 10.59 24.94
N HIS A 163 -9.33 9.29 24.95
CA HIS A 163 -9.70 8.50 23.76
C HIS A 163 -8.61 8.29 22.70
N SER A 164 -7.39 8.75 22.91
CA SER A 164 -6.28 8.55 21.95
C SER A 164 -5.94 7.07 21.77
N ARG A 165 -5.89 6.29 22.86
CA ARG A 165 -5.66 4.84 22.80
C ARG A 165 -6.78 4.10 22.09
N GLU A 166 -8.02 4.47 22.35
CA GLU A 166 -9.19 3.87 21.70
C GLU A 166 -9.14 4.12 20.18
N ALA A 167 -8.81 5.35 19.76
CA ALA A 167 -8.65 5.69 18.36
C ALA A 167 -7.53 4.87 17.70
N LEU A 168 -6.36 4.78 18.35
CA LEU A 168 -5.24 3.99 17.89
C LEU A 168 -5.57 2.50 17.78
N GLU A 169 -6.14 1.90 18.83
CA GLU A 169 -6.49 0.48 18.87
C GLU A 169 -7.54 0.13 17.82
N TRP A 170 -8.54 0.99 17.67
CA TRP A 170 -9.53 0.82 16.62
C TRP A 170 -8.88 0.86 15.24
N LEU A 171 -8.04 1.87 14.95
CA LEU A 171 -7.35 1.99 13.67
C LEU A 171 -6.45 0.77 13.41
N ARG A 172 -5.71 0.31 14.43
CA ARG A 172 -4.90 -0.92 14.34
C ARG A 172 -5.77 -2.13 13.98
N SER A 173 -6.86 -2.37 14.69
CA SER A 173 -7.75 -3.50 14.44
C SER A 173 -8.37 -3.43 13.02
N PHE A 174 -8.60 -2.21 12.55
CA PHE A 174 -9.28 -1.98 11.29
C PHE A 174 -8.35 -2.14 10.08
N ILE A 175 -7.11 -1.60 10.11
CA ILE A 175 -6.23 -1.58 8.93
C ILE A 175 -4.91 -2.34 9.09
N LEU A 176 -4.41 -2.60 10.31
CA LEU A 176 -3.10 -3.24 10.50
C LEU A 176 -3.06 -4.61 9.82
N GLN A 177 -1.96 -4.89 9.12
CA GLN A 177 -1.75 -6.12 8.35
C GLN A 177 -2.83 -6.40 7.29
N LYS A 178 -3.52 -5.35 6.85
CA LYS A 178 -4.53 -5.44 5.79
C LYS A 178 -4.09 -4.64 4.57
N ARG A 179 -4.71 -4.93 3.44
CA ARG A 179 -4.47 -4.19 2.20
C ARG A 179 -5.46 -3.05 2.10
N VAL A 180 -4.92 -1.87 1.84
CA VAL A 180 -5.70 -0.65 1.65
C VAL A 180 -5.32 0.04 0.35
N ARG A 181 -6.22 0.87 -0.14
CA ARG A 181 -5.97 1.77 -1.27
C ARG A 181 -5.94 3.19 -0.74
N VAL A 182 -4.87 3.91 -1.02
CA VAL A 182 -4.70 5.30 -0.61
C VAL A 182 -4.73 6.22 -1.83
N TYR A 183 -5.35 7.37 -1.68
CA TYR A 183 -5.48 8.42 -2.71
C TYR A 183 -4.68 9.64 -2.24
N PRO A 184 -3.44 9.84 -2.72
CA PRO A 184 -2.56 10.89 -2.26
C PRO A 184 -3.00 12.26 -2.80
N TYR A 185 -3.02 13.28 -1.93
CA TYR A 185 -3.35 14.68 -2.26
C TYR A 185 -2.13 15.56 -2.24
N ARG A 186 -1.32 15.49 -1.17
CA ARG A 186 -0.11 16.28 -1.00
C ARG A 186 0.87 15.61 -0.04
N ARG A 187 2.10 16.08 -0.02
CA ARG A 187 3.09 15.77 1.02
C ARG A 187 3.04 16.87 2.08
N ASP A 188 3.13 16.52 3.35
CA ASP A 188 3.23 17.48 4.43
C ASP A 188 4.71 17.77 4.79
N GLN A 189 4.91 18.73 5.72
CA GLN A 189 6.24 19.14 6.18
C GLN A 189 6.99 18.05 6.96
N TYR A 190 6.31 17.02 7.42
CA TYR A 190 6.89 15.89 8.18
C TYR A 190 7.12 14.65 7.31
N ASP A 191 7.21 14.84 6.01
CA ASP A 191 7.39 13.74 5.03
C ASP A 191 6.27 12.69 5.04
N ARG A 192 5.08 13.07 5.51
CA ARG A 192 3.89 12.23 5.43
C ARG A 192 3.10 12.57 4.17
N VAL A 193 2.48 11.56 3.59
CA VAL A 193 1.58 11.74 2.45
C VAL A 193 0.15 11.80 2.96
N VAL A 194 -0.51 12.93 2.76
CA VAL A 194 -1.92 13.12 3.13
C VAL A 194 -2.80 12.41 2.11
N CYS A 195 -3.59 11.44 2.54
CA CYS A 195 -4.37 10.56 1.67
C CYS A 195 -5.76 10.28 2.23
N THR A 196 -6.76 10.16 1.36
CA THR A 196 -7.96 9.37 1.69
C THR A 196 -7.61 7.89 1.64
N VAL A 197 -8.07 7.14 2.62
CA VAL A 197 -7.73 5.73 2.82
C VAL A 197 -8.98 4.88 2.72
N VAL A 198 -9.00 3.96 1.75
CA VAL A 198 -10.13 3.07 1.52
C VAL A 198 -9.71 1.63 1.74
N ARG A 199 -10.40 0.96 2.64
CA ARG A 199 -10.33 -0.48 2.83
C ARG A 199 -11.47 -1.16 2.09
N ARG A 200 -11.20 -2.30 1.44
CA ARG A 200 -12.26 -3.17 0.89
C ARG A 200 -12.56 -4.30 1.86
N ARG A 201 -13.83 -4.46 2.21
CA ARG A 201 -14.34 -5.60 2.96
C ARG A 201 -15.02 -6.56 1.97
N PHE A 202 -14.77 -7.86 2.12
CA PHE A 202 -15.28 -8.91 1.20
C PHE A 202 -14.98 -8.64 -0.31
N GLY A 203 -13.89 -7.89 -0.61
CA GLY A 203 -13.45 -7.62 -1.98
C GLY A 203 -14.17 -6.48 -2.70
N PHE A 204 -15.40 -6.17 -2.37
CA PHE A 204 -16.26 -5.21 -3.09
C PHE A 204 -16.71 -4.01 -2.25
N TRP A 205 -17.02 -4.14 -0.97
CA TRP A 205 -17.47 -3.03 -0.15
C TRP A 205 -16.31 -2.10 0.23
N LYS A 206 -16.39 -0.88 -0.27
CA LYS A 206 -15.44 0.18 0.02
C LYS A 206 -15.82 0.85 1.34
N GLN A 207 -14.89 0.90 2.28
CA GLN A 207 -15.03 1.61 3.55
C GLN A 207 -13.95 2.67 3.61
N ASP A 208 -14.34 3.93 3.70
CA ASP A 208 -13.44 5.03 3.97
C ASP A 208 -13.06 5.00 5.45
N VAL A 209 -11.76 4.95 5.73
CA VAL A 209 -11.23 4.79 7.08
C VAL A 209 -11.51 6.05 7.94
N GLY A 210 -11.30 7.24 7.36
CA GLY A 210 -11.58 8.51 8.05
C GLY A 210 -13.06 8.65 8.40
N MET A 211 -13.93 8.37 7.45
CA MET A 211 -15.38 8.36 7.64
C MET A 211 -15.81 7.40 8.76
N GLU A 212 -15.23 6.21 8.79
CA GLU A 212 -15.55 5.22 9.81
C GLU A 212 -15.07 5.65 11.21
N MET A 213 -13.97 6.39 11.31
CA MET A 213 -13.51 6.98 12.57
C MET A 213 -14.45 8.08 13.06
N LEU A 214 -14.87 8.99 12.17
CA LEU A 214 -15.83 10.05 12.49
C LEU A 214 -17.17 9.50 13.00
N LYS A 215 -17.72 8.50 12.31
CA LYS A 215 -18.97 7.83 12.73
C LYS A 215 -18.91 7.25 14.13
N ARG A 216 -17.73 6.83 14.59
CA ARG A 216 -17.51 6.26 15.93
C ARG A 216 -17.10 7.29 16.97
N GLY A 217 -16.94 8.54 16.58
CA GLY A 217 -16.45 9.59 17.46
C GLY A 217 -15.00 9.35 17.92
N LEU A 218 -14.18 8.74 17.08
CA LEU A 218 -12.75 8.49 17.35
C LEU A 218 -11.83 9.52 16.70
N ALA A 219 -12.39 10.44 15.95
CA ALA A 219 -11.71 11.57 15.34
C ALA A 219 -12.67 12.74 15.16
N THR A 220 -12.12 13.92 14.92
CA THR A 220 -12.85 15.14 14.52
C THR A 220 -12.54 15.47 13.07
N VAL A 221 -13.39 16.29 12.44
CA VAL A 221 -13.09 16.83 11.12
C VAL A 221 -11.93 17.81 11.23
N TYR A 222 -10.93 17.64 10.36
CA TYR A 222 -9.74 18.48 10.33
C TYR A 222 -10.06 19.85 9.71
N GLU A 223 -9.98 20.89 10.50
CA GLU A 223 -10.15 22.28 10.06
C GLU A 223 -8.78 22.95 9.93
N ALA A 224 -8.22 22.97 8.73
CA ALA A 224 -7.04 23.80 8.45
C ALA A 224 -7.47 25.23 8.08
N LYS A 225 -6.61 26.21 8.39
CA LYS A 225 -6.80 27.58 7.90
C LYS A 225 -6.75 27.66 6.37
N TYR A 226 -5.99 26.76 5.73
CA TYR A 226 -5.84 26.65 4.28
C TYR A 226 -5.72 25.17 3.89
N GLY A 227 -6.48 24.72 2.86
CA GLY A 227 -6.24 23.49 2.14
C GLY A 227 -6.49 22.20 2.91
N SER A 228 -7.60 22.07 3.60
CA SER A 228 -8.06 20.75 4.07
C SER A 228 -8.39 19.86 2.88
N GLU A 229 -7.89 18.63 2.91
CA GLU A 229 -8.10 17.67 1.84
C GLU A 229 -9.18 16.66 2.26
N PHE A 230 -10.30 16.66 1.55
CA PHE A 230 -11.44 15.78 1.84
C PHE A 230 -11.82 14.87 0.66
N GLY A 231 -11.15 15.02 -0.48
CA GLY A 231 -11.44 14.21 -1.66
C GLY A 231 -12.88 14.28 -2.15
N ASN A 232 -13.49 15.47 -2.12
CA ASN A 232 -14.90 15.75 -2.44
C ASN A 232 -15.92 15.16 -1.45
N SER A 233 -15.51 14.79 -0.24
CA SER A 233 -16.39 14.18 0.77
C SER A 233 -16.54 15.04 2.03
N GLU A 234 -16.27 16.35 1.97
CA GLU A 234 -16.27 17.24 3.14
C GLU A 234 -17.63 17.26 3.84
N GLU A 235 -18.70 17.46 3.09
CA GLU A 235 -20.07 17.49 3.64
C GLU A 235 -20.41 16.19 4.37
N ALA A 236 -20.08 15.05 3.73
CA ALA A 236 -20.32 13.73 4.32
C ALA A 236 -19.50 13.50 5.60
N TYR A 237 -18.27 14.05 5.70
CA TYR A 237 -17.45 13.99 6.90
C TYR A 237 -18.04 14.82 8.02
N ARG A 238 -18.47 16.07 7.73
CA ARG A 238 -19.14 16.95 8.69
C ARG A 238 -20.46 16.36 9.18
N GLU A 239 -21.23 15.78 8.29
CA GLU A 239 -22.48 15.09 8.65
C GLU A 239 -22.22 13.85 9.55
N ALA A 240 -21.17 13.07 9.25
CA ALA A 240 -20.80 11.92 10.08
C ALA A 240 -20.37 12.34 11.49
N GLU A 241 -19.58 13.41 11.61
CA GLU A 241 -19.20 13.99 12.90
C GLU A 241 -20.42 14.52 13.65
N ALA A 242 -21.30 15.27 12.99
CA ALA A 242 -22.52 15.80 13.61
C ALA A 242 -23.42 14.66 14.14
N LYS A 243 -23.56 13.59 13.37
CA LYS A 243 -24.30 12.40 13.80
C LYS A 243 -23.63 11.71 15.01
N ALA A 244 -22.31 11.64 15.04
CA ALA A 244 -21.56 11.06 16.18
C ALA A 244 -21.73 11.93 17.44
N LYS A 245 -21.69 13.25 17.32
CA LYS A 245 -21.95 14.22 18.38
C LYS A 245 -23.38 14.06 18.93
N ALA A 246 -24.38 14.01 18.05
CA ALA A 246 -25.78 13.83 18.44
C ALA A 246 -26.03 12.51 19.16
N LYS A 247 -25.38 11.43 18.74
CA LYS A 247 -25.44 10.10 19.36
C LYS A 247 -24.57 9.96 20.60
N LYS A 248 -23.75 10.97 20.93
CA LYS A 248 -22.81 10.95 22.05
C LYS A 248 -21.92 9.70 22.09
N VAL A 249 -21.34 9.32 20.95
CA VAL A 249 -20.46 8.15 20.84
C VAL A 249 -18.97 8.55 20.90
N GLY A 250 -18.13 7.61 21.37
CA GLY A 250 -16.68 7.82 21.47
C GLY A 250 -16.32 9.01 22.33
N MET A 251 -15.48 9.92 21.81
CA MET A 251 -15.04 11.14 22.51
C MET A 251 -16.19 12.09 22.88
N TRP A 252 -17.36 11.93 22.27
CA TRP A 252 -18.54 12.78 22.53
C TRP A 252 -19.42 12.24 23.68
N GLN A 253 -19.02 11.14 24.34
CA GLN A 253 -19.76 10.62 25.50
C GLN A 253 -19.66 11.60 26.67
N ALA A 254 -20.80 11.88 27.27
CA ALA A 254 -20.80 12.59 28.55
C ALA A 254 -20.07 11.74 29.63
N PRO A 255 -19.28 12.34 30.52
CA PRO A 255 -18.64 11.60 31.61
C PRO A 255 -19.71 10.86 32.41
N GLY A 256 -19.53 9.54 32.54
CA GLY A 256 -20.46 8.68 33.24
C GLY A 256 -20.62 9.10 34.73
N LEU A 257 -21.73 8.74 35.32
CA LEU A 257 -22.04 9.02 36.75
C LEU A 257 -20.90 8.64 37.71
N VAL A 258 -20.21 7.52 37.44
CA VAL A 258 -19.06 7.06 38.22
C VAL A 258 -17.85 8.02 38.12
N SER A 259 -17.60 8.60 36.96
CA SER A 259 -16.55 9.61 36.77
C SER A 259 -16.86 10.92 37.50
N LYS A 260 -18.14 11.28 37.56
CA LYS A 260 -18.62 12.44 38.37
C LYS A 260 -18.46 12.18 39.85
N MET A 261 -18.75 10.98 40.33
CA MET A 261 -18.60 10.60 41.74
C MET A 261 -17.14 10.54 42.21
N LEU A 262 -16.22 10.17 41.31
CA LEU A 262 -14.77 10.10 41.57
C LEU A 262 -14.07 11.44 41.49
N GLY A 263 -14.78 12.59 41.37
CA GLY A 263 -14.20 13.92 41.37
C GLY A 263 -13.30 14.20 40.16
N LYS A 264 -13.30 13.33 39.15
CA LYS A 264 -12.63 13.61 37.87
C LYS A 264 -13.39 14.74 37.19
N THR A 265 -12.86 15.94 37.38
CA THR A 265 -13.40 17.20 36.91
C THR A 265 -13.98 17.11 35.51
N ASN A 266 -15.21 17.65 35.36
CA ASN A 266 -15.85 17.92 34.08
C ASN A 266 -15.02 18.93 33.25
N LYS A 267 -13.81 18.57 32.82
CA LYS A 267 -13.18 19.33 31.75
C LYS A 267 -14.03 19.12 30.51
N PRO A 268 -14.52 20.19 29.86
CA PRO A 268 -15.20 20.01 28.59
C PRO A 268 -14.30 19.20 27.67
N LEU A 269 -14.89 18.32 26.88
CA LEU A 269 -14.18 17.51 25.92
C LEU A 269 -13.45 18.44 24.93
N GLU A 270 -12.16 18.57 25.14
CA GLU A 270 -11.30 19.39 24.33
C GLU A 270 -11.06 18.68 23.00
N SER A 271 -11.33 19.35 21.90
CA SER A 271 -11.03 18.79 20.57
C SER A 271 -9.50 18.64 20.39
N PRO A 272 -9.03 17.71 19.52
CA PRO A 272 -7.60 17.58 19.22
C PRO A 272 -6.95 18.90 18.81
N ARG A 273 -7.67 19.78 18.12
CA ARG A 273 -7.20 21.11 17.73
C ARG A 273 -7.04 22.05 18.92
N GLU A 274 -8.03 22.12 19.80
CA GLU A 274 -7.96 22.96 21.00
C GLU A 274 -6.82 22.54 21.90
N TYR A 275 -6.63 21.23 22.09
CA TYR A 275 -5.50 20.67 22.81
C TYR A 275 -4.16 21.12 22.22
N LYS A 276 -3.96 20.97 20.91
CA LYS A 276 -2.74 21.41 20.21
C LYS A 276 -2.47 22.89 20.42
N THR A 277 -3.52 23.72 20.32
CA THR A 277 -3.42 25.18 20.51
C THR A 277 -3.04 25.51 21.95
N ARG A 278 -3.65 24.85 22.93
CA ARG A 278 -3.35 25.04 24.35
C ARG A 278 -1.92 24.63 24.69
N MET A 279 -1.46 23.48 24.21
CA MET A 279 -0.11 23.00 24.45
C MET A 279 0.96 23.88 23.79
N ALA A 280 0.74 24.34 22.56
CA ALA A 280 1.63 25.27 21.89
C ALA A 280 1.74 26.61 22.63
N LYS A 281 0.64 27.11 23.20
CA LYS A 281 0.63 28.31 24.02
C LYS A 281 1.38 28.13 25.35
N ALA A 282 1.25 26.97 25.98
CA ALA A 282 1.98 26.66 27.20
C ALA A 282 3.50 26.57 26.94
N GLU A 283 3.94 25.94 25.88
CA GLU A 283 5.36 25.88 25.48
C GLU A 283 5.96 27.25 25.15
N SER A 284 5.17 28.13 24.53
CA SER A 284 5.62 29.51 24.24
C SER A 284 5.83 30.33 25.51
N ASN A 285 4.98 30.14 26.53
CA ASN A 285 5.12 30.80 27.81
C ASN A 285 6.34 30.29 28.60
N ASP A 286 6.55 28.96 28.68
CA ASP A 286 7.71 28.41 29.36
C ASP A 286 9.04 28.87 28.72
N SER A 287 9.08 28.95 27.40
CA SER A 287 10.27 29.42 26.68
C SER A 287 10.55 30.91 26.89
N SER A 288 9.53 31.73 27.14
CA SER A 288 9.69 33.15 27.49
C SER A 288 10.18 33.36 28.93
N ASP A 289 9.70 32.52 29.86
CA ASP A 289 10.11 32.58 31.27
C ASP A 289 11.58 32.12 31.49
N GLN A 290 12.02 31.11 30.72
CA GLN A 290 13.42 30.69 30.75
C GLN A 290 14.38 31.72 30.18
N LYS A 291 13.98 32.47 29.13
CA LYS A 291 14.79 33.58 28.59
C LYS A 291 14.82 34.79 29.52
N GLY A 292 13.81 34.98 30.34
CA GLY A 292 13.79 36.05 31.40
C GLY A 292 14.77 35.74 32.54
N LYS A 293 14.85 34.49 32.98
CA LYS A 293 15.72 34.04 34.07
C LYS A 293 17.22 33.98 33.72
N THR A 294 17.58 33.90 32.43
CA THR A 294 18.98 33.87 31.99
C THR A 294 19.56 35.27 31.74
N LYS A 295 18.76 36.34 31.84
CA LYS A 295 19.18 37.73 31.67
C LYS A 295 19.24 38.52 32.99
N SER A 296 18.91 37.92 34.10
CA SER A 296 19.09 38.40 35.46
C SER A 296 20.31 37.73 36.10
#